data_d8a76adbf28eb92abc1f63fb08eaa00c
#
_entry.id   d8a76adbf28eb92abc1f63fb08eaa00c
#
_cell.length_a   1.000
_cell.length_b   1.000
_cell.length_c   1.000
_cell.angle_alpha   90.00
_cell.angle_beta   90.00
_cell.angle_gamma   90.00
#
_symmetry.space_group_name_H-M   'P 1'
#
loop_
_entity.id
_entity.type
_entity.pdbx_description
1 polymer ?
#
loop_
_entity_poly.entity_id
_entity_poly.type
_entity_poly.pdbx_seq_one_letter_code
_entity_poly.pdbx_strand_id
1 'polypeptide(L)'
;KDKELIVRWVDFNHETWQVEPDDLAAQLSSRTKLVALNYASNMTGSINDIPALAKLAKDAGALVFVDAVQLAPHHLVDVYALGCDFLACSSYKFFGPHLGLIWGRGDLLSALYPYKGRCVSDDTPDRFECGTPQYELLAGLSATVRYFEDLGRKGSSSTDPRALVAAAYQMSRDYEEPLTNLLIEGLKQISGVKIYGITNPNRVTQRVPTVSIRHASIRPTD
;
A
#
# COMPACT_ATOMS: atom_id res chain seq x y z
N LYS A 1 10.57 -16.59 -15.07
CA LYS A 1 11.20 -17.45 -16.11
C LYS A 1 10.52 -18.82 -16.18
N ASP A 2 10.27 -19.47 -15.04
CA ASP A 2 9.74 -20.87 -15.00
C ASP A 2 8.37 -21.04 -15.67
N LYS A 3 7.61 -19.98 -15.86
CA LYS A 3 6.27 -20.00 -16.44
C LYS A 3 6.17 -19.26 -17.78
N GLU A 4 7.32 -18.87 -18.37
CA GLU A 4 7.37 -18.12 -19.64
C GLU A 4 6.48 -16.86 -19.64
N LEU A 5 6.36 -16.21 -18.48
CA LEU A 5 5.54 -15.01 -18.33
C LEU A 5 6.23 -13.79 -18.98
N ILE A 6 5.44 -13.01 -19.68
CA ILE A 6 5.85 -11.70 -20.22
C ILE A 6 5.44 -10.63 -19.21
N VAL A 7 6.42 -9.89 -18.70
CA VAL A 7 6.18 -8.73 -17.85
C VAL A 7 6.02 -7.50 -18.73
N ARG A 8 4.94 -6.76 -18.54
CA ARG A 8 4.72 -5.44 -19.12
C ARG A 8 4.75 -4.40 -18.02
N TRP A 9 5.47 -3.32 -18.27
CA TRP A 9 5.54 -2.21 -17.33
C TRP A 9 4.51 -1.15 -17.74
N VAL A 10 3.80 -0.63 -16.74
CA VAL A 10 2.95 0.55 -16.87
C VAL A 10 3.72 1.71 -16.30
N ASP A 11 3.86 2.78 -17.09
CA ASP A 11 4.51 4.00 -16.63
C ASP A 11 3.54 4.83 -15.77
N PHE A 12 4.05 5.89 -15.19
CA PHE A 12 3.29 6.81 -14.37
C PHE A 12 3.38 8.23 -14.93
N ASN A 13 2.39 9.04 -14.63
CA ASN A 13 2.38 10.45 -14.98
C ASN A 13 3.51 11.19 -14.26
N HIS A 14 4.42 11.86 -14.99
CA HIS A 14 5.60 12.51 -14.43
C HIS A 14 5.31 13.80 -13.62
N GLU A 15 4.07 14.29 -13.63
CA GLU A 15 3.66 15.44 -12.82
C GLU A 15 3.05 14.97 -11.50
N THR A 16 2.15 13.99 -11.54
CA THR A 16 1.42 13.48 -10.37
C THR A 16 2.12 12.29 -9.71
N TRP A 17 2.93 11.56 -10.47
CA TRP A 17 3.57 10.30 -10.06
C TRP A 17 2.55 9.22 -9.70
N GLN A 18 1.41 9.26 -10.39
CA GLN A 18 0.34 8.26 -10.32
C GLN A 18 0.28 7.47 -11.63
N VAL A 19 -0.19 6.22 -11.54
CA VAL A 19 -0.54 5.41 -12.71
C VAL A 19 -1.89 5.88 -13.22
N GLU A 20 -1.93 6.30 -14.48
CA GLU A 20 -3.17 6.71 -15.13
C GLU A 20 -3.96 5.49 -15.63
N PRO A 21 -5.30 5.51 -15.54
CA PRO A 21 -6.14 4.42 -16.04
C PRO A 21 -5.90 4.06 -17.50
N ASP A 22 -5.69 5.05 -18.38
CA ASP A 22 -5.45 4.85 -19.82
C ASP A 22 -4.11 4.14 -20.08
N ASP A 23 -3.07 4.46 -19.30
CA ASP A 23 -1.75 3.81 -19.43
C ASP A 23 -1.84 2.34 -19.01
N LEU A 24 -2.59 2.02 -17.97
CA LEU A 24 -2.87 0.64 -17.60
C LEU A 24 -3.69 -0.06 -18.69
N ALA A 25 -4.78 0.55 -19.16
CA ALA A 25 -5.66 -0.02 -20.17
C ALA A 25 -4.91 -0.39 -21.45
N ALA A 26 -3.95 0.44 -21.89
CA ALA A 26 -3.10 0.19 -23.05
C ALA A 26 -2.22 -1.07 -22.91
N GLN A 27 -1.93 -1.53 -21.69
CA GLN A 27 -1.12 -2.72 -21.43
C GLN A 27 -1.97 -3.98 -21.21
N LEU A 28 -3.28 -3.84 -20.99
CA LEU A 28 -4.17 -4.96 -20.73
C LEU A 28 -4.52 -5.74 -22.01
N SER A 29 -4.78 -7.01 -21.87
CA SER A 29 -5.30 -7.89 -22.92
C SER A 29 -5.98 -9.11 -22.29
N SER A 30 -6.70 -9.92 -23.11
CA SER A 30 -7.28 -11.18 -22.67
C SER A 30 -6.25 -12.22 -22.16
N ARG A 31 -4.95 -11.99 -22.41
CA ARG A 31 -3.86 -12.82 -21.91
C ARG A 31 -3.28 -12.31 -20.58
N THR A 32 -3.67 -11.13 -20.13
CA THR A 32 -3.22 -10.58 -18.83
C THR A 32 -3.76 -11.47 -17.71
N LYS A 33 -2.87 -11.96 -16.84
CA LYS A 33 -3.23 -12.87 -15.74
C LYS A 33 -3.16 -12.21 -14.37
N LEU A 34 -2.24 -11.24 -14.22
CA LEU A 34 -2.02 -10.54 -12.96
C LEU A 34 -1.63 -9.10 -13.25
N VAL A 35 -2.22 -8.19 -12.51
CA VAL A 35 -1.80 -6.79 -12.42
C VAL A 35 -1.32 -6.54 -11.01
N ALA A 36 -0.05 -6.14 -10.87
CA ALA A 36 0.54 -5.76 -9.59
C ALA A 36 0.63 -4.23 -9.52
N LEU A 37 0.02 -3.66 -8.50
CA LEU A 37 -0.13 -2.21 -8.30
C LEU A 37 0.50 -1.78 -6.97
N ASN A 38 1.28 -0.73 -7.01
CA ASN A 38 1.69 -0.01 -5.81
C ASN A 38 0.55 0.93 -5.39
N TYR A 39 0.14 0.91 -4.11
CA TYR A 39 -0.94 1.77 -3.64
C TYR A 39 -0.45 3.19 -3.37
N ALA A 40 0.65 3.34 -2.65
CA ALA A 40 1.31 4.62 -2.43
C ALA A 40 2.80 4.51 -2.72
N SER A 41 3.36 5.52 -3.40
CA SER A 41 4.78 5.55 -3.71
C SER A 41 5.62 5.77 -2.46
N ASN A 42 6.56 4.87 -2.19
CA ASN A 42 7.56 5.04 -1.11
C ASN A 42 8.60 6.11 -1.43
N MET A 43 8.63 6.63 -2.65
CA MET A 43 9.53 7.71 -3.06
C MET A 43 8.84 9.07 -3.03
N THR A 44 7.69 9.19 -3.68
CA THR A 44 7.03 10.50 -3.89
C THR A 44 5.82 10.72 -3.00
N GLY A 45 5.33 9.66 -2.37
CA GLY A 45 4.13 9.70 -1.54
C GLY A 45 2.81 9.70 -2.31
N SER A 46 2.82 9.81 -3.64
CA SER A 46 1.58 9.81 -4.44
C SER A 46 0.80 8.51 -4.28
N ILE A 47 -0.51 8.61 -4.12
CA ILE A 47 -1.45 7.49 -3.95
C ILE A 47 -2.14 7.22 -5.29
N ASN A 48 -2.14 5.97 -5.74
CA ASN A 48 -2.86 5.52 -6.93
C ASN A 48 -4.33 5.23 -6.61
N ASP A 49 -5.21 5.47 -7.58
CA ASP A 49 -6.62 5.09 -7.50
C ASP A 49 -6.78 3.58 -7.73
N ILE A 50 -6.51 2.79 -6.69
CA ILE A 50 -6.57 1.33 -6.77
C ILE A 50 -7.95 0.82 -7.16
N PRO A 51 -9.08 1.33 -6.63
CA PRO A 51 -10.41 0.87 -7.07
C PRO A 51 -10.62 0.99 -8.58
N ALA A 52 -10.26 2.13 -9.19
CA ALA A 52 -10.40 2.34 -10.63
C ALA A 52 -9.47 1.41 -11.43
N LEU A 53 -8.20 1.29 -11.04
CA LEU A 53 -7.22 0.43 -11.69
C LEU A 53 -7.56 -1.06 -11.54
N ALA A 54 -8.02 -1.48 -10.36
CA ALA A 54 -8.45 -2.85 -10.09
C ALA A 54 -9.67 -3.23 -10.94
N LYS A 55 -10.62 -2.30 -11.10
CA LYS A 55 -11.77 -2.53 -11.97
C LYS A 55 -11.34 -2.81 -13.42
N LEU A 56 -10.45 -1.99 -13.98
CA LEU A 56 -9.93 -2.20 -15.34
C LEU A 56 -9.23 -3.55 -15.49
N ALA A 57 -8.40 -3.93 -14.53
CA ALA A 57 -7.70 -5.20 -14.53
C ALA A 57 -8.70 -6.39 -14.51
N LYS A 58 -9.73 -6.32 -13.66
CA LYS A 58 -10.76 -7.35 -13.54
C LYS A 58 -11.65 -7.44 -14.77
N ASP A 59 -12.00 -6.32 -15.38
CA ASP A 59 -12.76 -6.28 -16.63
C ASP A 59 -11.99 -6.99 -17.78
N ALA A 60 -10.64 -6.97 -17.71
CA ALA A 60 -9.77 -7.74 -18.62
C ALA A 60 -9.54 -9.21 -18.20
N GLY A 61 -10.14 -9.67 -17.10
CA GLY A 61 -10.01 -11.03 -16.57
C GLY A 61 -8.72 -11.30 -15.78
N ALA A 62 -8.01 -10.26 -15.34
CA ALA A 62 -6.79 -10.38 -14.58
C ALA A 62 -7.05 -10.35 -13.06
N LEU A 63 -6.22 -11.06 -12.30
CA LEU A 63 -6.14 -10.91 -10.84
C LEU A 63 -5.40 -9.63 -10.49
N VAL A 64 -5.69 -9.08 -9.29
CA VAL A 64 -5.11 -7.82 -8.81
C VAL A 64 -4.34 -8.06 -7.51
N PHE A 65 -3.06 -7.74 -7.53
CA PHE A 65 -2.18 -7.73 -6.36
C PHE A 65 -1.82 -6.29 -6.00
N VAL A 66 -2.04 -5.89 -4.76
CA VAL A 66 -1.78 -4.53 -4.27
C VAL A 66 -0.65 -4.54 -3.24
N ASP A 67 0.37 -3.75 -3.48
CA ASP A 67 1.38 -3.40 -2.47
C ASP A 67 0.91 -2.17 -1.69
N ALA A 68 0.45 -2.40 -0.46
CA ALA A 68 -0.01 -1.35 0.46
C ALA A 68 1.04 -0.97 1.53
N VAL A 69 2.27 -1.44 1.39
CA VAL A 69 3.33 -1.25 2.40
C VAL A 69 3.50 0.21 2.80
N GLN A 70 3.47 1.13 1.83
CA GLN A 70 3.66 2.56 2.10
C GLN A 70 2.35 3.27 2.47
N LEU A 71 1.19 2.75 2.10
CA LEU A 71 -0.10 3.35 2.47
C LEU A 71 -0.53 2.97 3.89
N ALA A 72 -0.37 1.70 4.27
CA ALA A 72 -0.87 1.13 5.52
C ALA A 72 -0.50 1.91 6.80
N PRO A 73 0.63 2.63 6.91
CA PRO A 73 0.92 3.50 8.05
C PRO A 73 -0.02 4.71 8.19
N HIS A 74 -0.59 5.20 7.09
CA HIS A 74 -1.24 6.51 7.00
C HIS A 74 -2.76 6.43 6.76
N HIS A 75 -3.23 5.33 6.15
CA HIS A 75 -4.64 5.15 5.80
C HIS A 75 -5.15 3.77 6.18
N LEU A 76 -6.41 3.72 6.63
CA LEU A 76 -7.11 2.45 6.82
C LEU A 76 -7.25 1.73 5.48
N VAL A 77 -6.75 0.49 5.43
CA VAL A 77 -6.88 -0.36 4.25
C VAL A 77 -8.16 -1.20 4.35
N ASP A 78 -8.98 -1.16 3.30
CA ASP A 78 -10.16 -2.01 3.15
C ASP A 78 -10.07 -2.82 1.85
N VAL A 79 -9.70 -4.08 1.96
CA VAL A 79 -9.45 -4.98 0.83
C VAL A 79 -10.71 -5.20 -0.04
N TYR A 80 -11.88 -5.12 0.57
CA TYR A 80 -13.15 -5.28 -0.16
C TYR A 80 -13.47 -4.03 -0.98
N ALA A 81 -13.28 -2.85 -0.41
CA ALA A 81 -13.46 -1.58 -1.11
C ALA A 81 -12.45 -1.39 -2.25
N LEU A 82 -11.21 -1.89 -2.08
CA LEU A 82 -10.19 -1.86 -3.12
C LEU A 82 -10.48 -2.77 -4.30
N GLY A 83 -11.26 -3.84 -4.08
CA GLY A 83 -11.53 -4.85 -5.10
C GLY A 83 -10.30 -5.66 -5.50
N CYS A 84 -9.26 -5.73 -4.69
CA CYS A 84 -8.06 -6.53 -4.95
C CYS A 84 -8.28 -8.01 -4.62
N ASP A 85 -7.42 -8.87 -5.15
CA ASP A 85 -7.42 -10.31 -4.90
C ASP A 85 -6.33 -10.71 -3.91
N PHE A 86 -5.25 -9.93 -3.87
CA PHE A 86 -4.15 -10.05 -2.91
C PHE A 86 -3.70 -8.66 -2.48
N LEU A 87 -3.24 -8.56 -1.23
CA LEU A 87 -2.66 -7.33 -0.70
C LEU A 87 -1.48 -7.65 0.21
N ALA A 88 -0.36 -6.95 0.00
CA ALA A 88 0.81 -7.04 0.87
C ALA A 88 0.99 -5.77 1.70
N CYS A 89 1.41 -5.94 2.94
CA CYS A 89 1.88 -4.87 3.80
C CYS A 89 2.98 -5.35 4.75
N SER A 90 3.60 -4.42 5.47
CA SER A 90 4.69 -4.70 6.41
C SER A 90 4.42 -4.00 7.72
N SER A 91 4.28 -4.77 8.80
CA SER A 91 3.88 -4.25 10.11
C SER A 91 4.87 -3.23 10.68
N TYR A 92 6.18 -3.35 10.39
CA TYR A 92 7.18 -2.39 10.86
C TYR A 92 6.98 -0.97 10.32
N LYS A 93 6.21 -0.80 9.25
CA LYS A 93 5.85 0.53 8.71
C LYS A 93 4.78 1.22 9.54
N PHE A 94 3.96 0.47 10.28
CA PHE A 94 2.86 0.96 11.13
C PHE A 94 3.03 0.52 12.58
N PHE A 95 4.23 0.78 13.15
CA PHE A 95 4.60 0.58 14.57
C PHE A 95 4.66 -0.89 15.04
N GLY A 96 4.63 -1.84 14.13
CA GLY A 96 4.70 -3.26 14.42
C GLY A 96 6.11 -3.85 14.29
N PRO A 97 6.25 -5.16 14.49
CA PRO A 97 7.50 -5.87 14.33
C PRO A 97 7.88 -6.03 12.84
N HIS A 98 9.12 -6.51 12.58
CA HIS A 98 9.59 -6.83 11.24
C HIS A 98 8.90 -8.09 10.69
N LEU A 99 7.65 -7.94 10.29
CA LEU A 99 6.81 -8.99 9.74
C LEU A 99 6.14 -8.51 8.46
N GLY A 100 6.24 -9.30 7.39
CA GLY A 100 5.48 -9.14 6.16
C GLY A 100 4.14 -9.86 6.29
N LEU A 101 3.10 -9.27 5.73
CA LEU A 101 1.73 -9.78 5.74
C LEU A 101 1.21 -9.81 4.31
N ILE A 102 0.57 -10.91 3.94
CA ILE A 102 -0.19 -11.01 2.70
C ILE A 102 -1.61 -11.43 3.04
N TRP A 103 -2.56 -10.60 2.63
CA TRP A 103 -3.95 -10.99 2.56
C TRP A 103 -4.26 -11.53 1.17
N GLY A 104 -5.05 -12.57 1.06
CA GLY A 104 -5.53 -13.10 -0.18
C GLY A 104 -6.96 -13.62 -0.05
N ARG A 105 -7.72 -13.56 -1.14
CA ARG A 105 -9.06 -14.14 -1.19
C ARG A 105 -9.00 -15.65 -0.94
N GLY A 106 -9.84 -16.14 -0.04
CA GLY A 106 -9.82 -17.54 0.40
C GLY A 106 -10.03 -18.54 -0.73
N ASP A 107 -10.92 -18.24 -1.69
CA ASP A 107 -11.17 -19.08 -2.87
C ASP A 107 -9.91 -19.21 -3.76
N LEU A 108 -9.19 -18.13 -3.95
CA LEU A 108 -7.94 -18.12 -4.72
C LEU A 108 -6.81 -18.83 -3.98
N LEU A 109 -6.66 -18.56 -2.68
CA LEU A 109 -5.64 -19.24 -1.86
C LEU A 109 -5.85 -20.76 -1.85
N SER A 110 -7.10 -21.21 -1.77
CA SER A 110 -7.43 -22.63 -1.83
C SER A 110 -7.17 -23.26 -3.20
N ALA A 111 -7.33 -22.50 -4.29
CA ALA A 111 -7.11 -22.97 -5.65
C ALA A 111 -5.64 -22.93 -6.10
N LEU A 112 -4.82 -22.06 -5.48
CA LEU A 112 -3.41 -21.93 -5.84
C LEU A 112 -2.60 -23.11 -5.28
N TYR A 113 -1.66 -23.61 -6.09
CA TYR A 113 -0.69 -24.62 -5.67
C TYR A 113 0.65 -23.95 -5.33
N PRO A 114 1.01 -23.86 -4.03
CA PRO A 114 2.27 -23.25 -3.61
C PRO A 114 3.45 -24.21 -3.82
N TYR A 115 4.62 -23.66 -4.05
CA TYR A 115 5.87 -24.41 -3.96
C TYR A 115 6.23 -24.61 -2.47
N LYS A 116 5.88 -25.78 -1.93
CA LYS A 116 6.10 -26.11 -0.52
C LYS A 116 6.73 -27.46 -0.32
N GLY A 117 7.31 -27.70 0.86
CA GLY A 117 7.78 -29.01 1.27
C GLY A 117 6.63 -29.99 1.48
N ARG A 118 6.89 -31.31 1.33
CA ARG A 118 5.89 -32.37 1.48
C ARG A 118 5.28 -32.44 2.90
N CYS A 119 6.04 -31.99 3.90
CA CYS A 119 5.61 -31.98 5.32
C CYS A 119 4.70 -30.82 5.68
N VAL A 120 4.53 -29.82 4.79
CA VAL A 120 3.68 -28.67 5.05
C VAL A 120 2.23 -29.03 4.75
N SER A 121 1.28 -28.63 5.62
CA SER A 121 -0.17 -28.86 5.45
C SER A 121 -0.67 -28.39 4.07
N ASP A 122 -1.73 -28.99 3.58
CA ASP A 122 -2.46 -28.53 2.41
C ASP A 122 -3.55 -27.51 2.75
N ASP A 123 -3.80 -27.29 4.04
CA ASP A 123 -4.79 -26.33 4.51
C ASP A 123 -4.33 -24.90 4.37
N THR A 124 -5.26 -24.00 4.09
CA THR A 124 -5.03 -22.55 4.05
C THR A 124 -5.27 -21.98 5.46
N PRO A 125 -4.39 -21.12 5.99
CA PRO A 125 -3.23 -20.45 5.32
C PRO A 125 -1.92 -21.26 5.36
N ASP A 126 -1.81 -22.33 6.15
CA ASP A 126 -0.57 -23.06 6.47
C ASP A 126 0.21 -23.50 5.24
N ARG A 127 -0.47 -23.84 4.15
CA ARG A 127 0.14 -24.24 2.88
C ARG A 127 1.08 -23.17 2.27
N PHE A 128 0.93 -21.90 2.66
CA PHE A 128 1.77 -20.77 2.24
C PHE A 128 2.80 -20.36 3.27
N GLU A 129 2.72 -20.92 4.49
CA GLU A 129 3.56 -20.58 5.64
C GLU A 129 4.47 -21.77 5.98
N CYS A 130 5.61 -21.90 5.25
CA CYS A 130 6.53 -22.99 5.46
C CYS A 130 7.44 -22.77 6.67
N GLY A 131 7.53 -23.78 7.55
CA GLY A 131 8.39 -23.75 8.73
C GLY A 131 7.68 -23.26 10.00
N THR A 132 8.46 -23.08 11.07
CA THR A 132 7.94 -22.61 12.35
C THR A 132 7.61 -21.13 12.27
N PRO A 133 6.35 -20.71 12.57
CA PRO A 133 5.99 -19.29 12.61
C PRO A 133 6.79 -18.52 13.67
N GLN A 134 6.99 -17.25 13.43
CA GLN A 134 7.62 -16.34 14.39
C GLN A 134 6.56 -15.83 15.39
N TYR A 135 6.22 -16.65 16.35
CA TYR A 135 5.11 -16.41 17.29
C TYR A 135 5.23 -15.08 18.05
N GLU A 136 6.46 -14.70 18.43
CA GLU A 136 6.73 -13.41 19.08
C GLU A 136 6.38 -12.22 18.18
N LEU A 137 6.64 -12.31 16.88
CA LEU A 137 6.29 -11.25 15.93
C LEU A 137 4.78 -11.21 15.65
N LEU A 138 4.12 -12.38 15.61
CA LEU A 138 2.66 -12.46 15.50
C LEU A 138 1.97 -11.84 16.73
N ALA A 139 2.47 -12.12 17.94
CA ALA A 139 2.00 -11.47 19.16
C ALA A 139 2.24 -9.95 19.13
N GLY A 140 3.38 -9.52 18.62
CA GLY A 140 3.71 -8.10 18.40
C GLY A 140 2.76 -7.43 17.40
N LEU A 141 2.40 -8.11 16.30
CA LEU A 141 1.41 -7.60 15.35
C LEU A 141 0.04 -7.41 16.00
N SER A 142 -0.41 -8.38 16.80
CA SER A 142 -1.68 -8.26 17.56
C SER A 142 -1.65 -7.09 18.53
N ALA A 143 -0.49 -6.84 19.18
CA ALA A 143 -0.30 -5.67 20.04
C ALA A 143 -0.34 -4.35 19.25
N THR A 144 0.17 -4.34 18.01
CA THR A 144 0.09 -3.17 17.13
C THR A 144 -1.36 -2.79 16.81
N VAL A 145 -2.21 -3.77 16.52
CA VAL A 145 -3.64 -3.49 16.28
C VAL A 145 -4.28 -2.88 17.53
N ARG A 146 -4.01 -3.44 18.71
CA ARG A 146 -4.50 -2.88 19.99
C ARG A 146 -3.99 -1.45 20.25
N TYR A 147 -2.75 -1.15 19.86
CA TYR A 147 -2.22 0.22 19.95
C TYR A 147 -3.06 1.20 19.12
N PHE A 148 -3.44 0.84 17.89
CA PHE A 148 -4.34 1.67 17.08
C PHE A 148 -5.74 1.79 17.69
N GLU A 149 -6.29 0.72 18.27
CA GLU A 149 -7.56 0.80 19.00
C GLU A 149 -7.46 1.78 20.18
N ASP A 150 -6.39 1.71 20.98
CA ASP A 150 -6.17 2.59 22.12
C ASP A 150 -5.97 4.05 21.69
N LEU A 151 -5.29 4.27 20.58
CA LEU A 151 -5.19 5.61 19.99
C LEU A 151 -6.57 6.12 19.57
N GLY A 152 -7.36 5.30 18.89
CA GLY A 152 -8.70 5.66 18.43
C GLY A 152 -9.69 5.96 19.55
N ARG A 153 -9.55 5.35 20.74
CA ARG A 153 -10.35 5.68 21.94
C ARG A 153 -10.16 7.12 22.42
N LYS A 154 -9.08 7.80 22.01
CA LYS A 154 -8.90 9.24 22.32
C LYS A 154 -9.80 10.14 21.47
N GLY A 155 -10.25 9.69 20.30
CA GLY A 155 -11.10 10.45 19.37
C GLY A 155 -12.49 9.84 19.14
N SER A 156 -12.81 8.68 19.74
CA SER A 156 -14.07 7.98 19.53
C SER A 156 -14.55 7.25 20.78
N SER A 157 -15.85 7.29 21.02
CA SER A 157 -16.52 6.51 22.08
C SER A 157 -17.01 5.14 21.61
N SER A 158 -16.67 4.72 20.39
CA SER A 158 -17.03 3.40 19.86
C SER A 158 -16.44 2.27 20.70
N THR A 159 -17.13 1.15 20.74
CA THR A 159 -16.62 -0.11 21.28
C THR A 159 -16.24 -1.12 20.19
N ASP A 160 -16.56 -0.81 18.93
CA ASP A 160 -16.16 -1.62 17.79
C ASP A 160 -14.67 -1.42 17.47
N PRO A 161 -13.83 -2.48 17.49
CA PRO A 161 -12.40 -2.39 17.23
C PRO A 161 -12.08 -1.76 15.87
N ARG A 162 -12.84 -2.10 14.82
CA ARG A 162 -12.59 -1.53 13.49
C ARG A 162 -12.89 -0.03 13.44
N ALA A 163 -13.96 0.40 14.09
CA ALA A 163 -14.28 1.83 14.18
C ALA A 163 -13.23 2.60 14.99
N LEU A 164 -12.66 1.99 16.03
CA LEU A 164 -11.55 2.59 16.79
C LEU A 164 -10.29 2.73 15.92
N VAL A 165 -9.91 1.69 15.20
CA VAL A 165 -8.77 1.76 14.25
C VAL A 165 -9.02 2.84 13.19
N ALA A 166 -10.23 2.92 12.64
CA ALA A 166 -10.59 3.97 11.67
C ALA A 166 -10.45 5.38 12.26
N ALA A 167 -10.89 5.58 13.53
CA ALA A 167 -10.73 6.84 14.24
C ALA A 167 -9.25 7.20 14.46
N ALA A 168 -8.39 6.24 14.78
CA ALA A 168 -6.96 6.45 14.91
C ALA A 168 -6.34 6.95 13.59
N TYR A 169 -6.67 6.32 12.47
CA TYR A 169 -6.20 6.76 11.16
C TYR A 169 -6.73 8.15 10.79
N GLN A 170 -7.99 8.45 11.13
CA GLN A 170 -8.52 9.80 10.89
C GLN A 170 -7.73 10.85 11.67
N MET A 171 -7.51 10.63 12.97
CA MET A 171 -6.70 11.53 13.80
C MET A 171 -5.29 11.71 13.27
N SER A 172 -4.67 10.64 12.78
CA SER A 172 -3.32 10.70 12.18
C SER A 172 -3.32 11.58 10.94
N ARG A 173 -4.29 11.42 10.04
CA ARG A 173 -4.41 12.25 8.83
C ARG A 173 -4.67 13.72 9.16
N ASP A 174 -5.56 13.99 10.09
CA ASP A 174 -5.89 15.37 10.52
C ASP A 174 -4.63 16.10 11.04
N TYR A 175 -3.66 15.34 11.57
CA TYR A 175 -2.39 15.87 12.02
C TYR A 175 -1.34 15.95 10.89
N GLU A 176 -1.22 14.91 10.06
CA GLU A 176 -0.17 14.80 9.04
C GLU A 176 -0.42 15.69 7.81
N GLU A 177 -1.67 15.85 7.37
CA GLU A 177 -2.00 16.61 6.16
C GLU A 177 -1.61 18.10 6.25
N PRO A 178 -1.91 18.83 7.34
CA PRO A 178 -1.44 20.20 7.50
C PRO A 178 0.08 20.33 7.54
N LEU A 179 0.76 19.40 8.21
CA LEU A 179 2.23 19.37 8.27
C LEU A 179 2.84 19.09 6.91
N THR A 180 2.26 18.19 6.13
CA THR A 180 2.69 17.88 4.77
C THR A 180 2.56 19.11 3.86
N ASN A 181 1.44 19.82 3.93
CA ASN A 181 1.24 21.07 3.19
C ASN A 181 2.25 22.15 3.63
N LEU A 182 2.46 22.34 4.92
CA LEU A 182 3.43 23.30 5.45
C LEU A 182 4.85 23.00 4.94
N LEU A 183 5.25 21.72 4.96
CA LEU A 183 6.55 21.29 4.45
C LEU A 183 6.67 21.57 2.95
N ILE A 184 5.68 21.19 2.15
CA ILE A 184 5.70 21.39 0.70
C ILE A 184 5.76 22.88 0.35
N GLU A 185 4.94 23.69 0.99
CA GLU A 185 4.95 25.15 0.76
C GLU A 185 6.27 25.79 1.18
N GLY A 186 6.86 25.37 2.28
CA GLY A 186 8.20 25.80 2.70
C GLY A 186 9.28 25.42 1.69
N LEU A 187 9.26 24.19 1.19
CA LEU A 187 10.21 23.69 0.19
C LEU A 187 10.08 24.43 -1.16
N LYS A 188 8.89 24.84 -1.57
CA LYS A 188 8.68 25.66 -2.77
C LYS A 188 9.36 27.04 -2.71
N GLN A 189 9.59 27.57 -1.51
CA GLN A 189 10.26 28.86 -1.32
C GLN A 189 11.79 28.76 -1.48
N ILE A 190 12.36 27.56 -1.48
CA ILE A 190 13.80 27.35 -1.56
C ILE A 190 14.21 27.31 -3.05
N SER A 191 15.01 28.28 -3.47
CA SER A 191 15.52 28.34 -4.84
C SER A 191 16.33 27.08 -5.17
N GLY A 192 16.11 26.52 -6.36
CA GLY A 192 16.81 25.32 -6.83
C GLY A 192 16.22 23.99 -6.33
N VAL A 193 15.22 23.98 -5.47
CA VAL A 193 14.53 22.77 -5.03
C VAL A 193 13.45 22.37 -6.06
N LYS A 194 13.47 21.11 -6.47
CA LYS A 194 12.40 20.44 -7.20
C LYS A 194 11.78 19.40 -6.29
N ILE A 195 10.45 19.43 -6.13
CA ILE A 195 9.69 18.44 -5.37
C ILE A 195 9.06 17.45 -6.35
N TYR A 196 9.07 16.16 -6.00
CA TYR A 196 8.46 15.08 -6.79
C TYR A 196 7.15 14.62 -6.14
N GLY A 197 6.18 14.23 -6.97
CA GLY A 197 4.85 13.85 -6.53
C GLY A 197 3.88 15.02 -6.46
N ILE A 198 2.72 14.76 -5.89
CA ILE A 198 1.61 15.73 -5.80
C ILE A 198 2.00 16.86 -4.83
N THR A 199 2.00 18.11 -5.31
CA THR A 199 2.33 19.31 -4.53
C THR A 199 1.18 20.32 -4.43
N ASN A 200 0.02 20.00 -5.03
CA ASN A 200 -1.18 20.83 -4.93
C ASN A 200 -1.83 20.62 -3.55
N PRO A 201 -1.98 21.67 -2.71
CA PRO A 201 -2.56 21.54 -1.38
C PRO A 201 -4.02 21.02 -1.37
N ASN A 202 -4.78 21.27 -2.44
CA ASN A 202 -6.13 20.74 -2.59
C ASN A 202 -6.16 19.21 -2.90
N ARG A 203 -5.01 18.61 -3.13
CA ARG A 203 -4.84 17.18 -3.42
C ARG A 203 -4.02 16.48 -2.34
N VAL A 204 -3.86 17.07 -1.15
CA VAL A 204 -3.06 16.49 -0.05
C VAL A 204 -3.56 15.11 0.37
N THR A 205 -4.87 14.85 0.26
CA THR A 205 -5.48 13.53 0.54
C THR A 205 -5.09 12.44 -0.46
N GLN A 206 -4.48 12.82 -1.61
CA GLN A 206 -3.99 11.90 -2.63
C GLN A 206 -2.50 11.60 -2.47
N ARG A 207 -1.94 11.87 -1.29
CA ARG A 207 -0.57 11.53 -0.95
C ARG A 207 -0.43 11.13 0.51
N VAL A 208 0.62 10.38 0.80
CA VAL A 208 1.15 10.18 2.15
C VAL A 208 2.26 11.21 2.44
N PRO A 209 2.70 11.40 3.70
CA PRO A 209 3.67 12.45 4.08
C PRO A 209 5.06 12.34 3.45
N THR A 210 5.36 11.25 2.77
CA THR A 210 6.66 11.05 2.09
C THR A 210 6.91 12.12 1.04
N VAL A 211 8.02 12.84 1.14
CA VAL A 211 8.41 13.90 0.21
C VAL A 211 9.80 13.65 -0.33
N SER A 212 9.94 13.59 -1.65
CA SER A 212 11.23 13.52 -2.34
C SER A 212 11.56 14.86 -2.97
N ILE A 213 12.79 15.29 -2.78
CA ILE A 213 13.31 16.52 -3.36
C ILE A 213 14.61 16.28 -4.11
N ARG A 214 14.91 17.18 -5.03
CA ARG A 214 16.24 17.35 -5.63
C ARG A 214 16.61 18.83 -5.59
N HIS A 215 17.85 19.14 -5.28
CA HIS A 215 18.37 20.49 -5.42
C HIS A 215 19.24 20.60 -6.68
N ALA A 216 19.20 21.75 -7.36
CA ALA A 216 19.88 21.95 -8.64
C ALA A 216 21.41 21.86 -8.53
N SER A 217 21.99 22.27 -7.40
CA SER A 217 23.45 22.38 -7.18
C SER A 217 23.98 21.61 -5.97
N ILE A 218 23.11 21.03 -5.13
CA ILE A 218 23.51 20.25 -3.96
C ILE A 218 23.18 18.78 -4.23
N ARG A 219 24.17 17.90 -4.09
CA ARG A 219 23.96 16.44 -4.21
C ARG A 219 23.50 15.87 -2.87
N PRO A 220 22.78 14.74 -2.85
CA PRO A 220 22.33 14.11 -1.60
C PRO A 220 23.46 13.71 -0.64
N THR A 221 24.69 13.64 -1.14
CA THR A 221 25.91 13.27 -0.39
C THR A 221 26.71 14.46 0.10
N ASP A 222 26.36 15.66 -0.27
CA ASP A 222 27.00 16.91 0.15
C ASP A 222 26.27 17.48 1.38
#